data_3e4a5d8f364ee62fc40b2c9c751c48c4
#
_entry.id   3e4a5d8f364ee62fc40b2c9c751c48c4
#
_cell.length_a   1.000
_cell.length_b   1.000
_cell.length_c   1.000
_cell.angle_alpha   90.00
_cell.angle_beta   90.00
_cell.angle_gamma   90.00
#
_symmetry.space_group_name_H-M   'P 1'
#
loop_
_entity.id
_entity.type
_entity.pdbx_description
1 polymer ?
#
loop_
_entity_poly.entity_id
_entity_poly.type
_entity_poly.pdbx_seq_one_letter_code
_entity_poly.pdbx_strand_id
1 'polypeptide(L)'
;YYLVMTIGERIVADLRRDVFAHLLSLSPAFFDSARSGELVSRLTADTTQIKSAVGASVSIALRNLMMFFGAAAMMVITSPRLSGFVLLAIPLIVLPLVAFGRWVRRLSRNAQDTLADASAYAGELVGAIRTVQAYTSEGLAEKRFGGEVEQAYEAARTSTQARAVLTAIIIFIVFASVVAILWIGSHDVLIGAISPGRLGQFVLYAAFAAAGLGQLSEVWGEVSAASGAAERLFEILHVQPEITAPASPRALPVPARGEVGFDQVSFAYPARPHVNVLDAVSFTVRPGEKVAIVGPSGAGKSTIFHLLLRFYDPRGGAISLDGVPVKSADPRDFRLRIALVPQESNVFAASARENIRFGRPDATDAEVERAAELAHAAEFIRRLPEGFETPLGERGVTLSGGQRQRIAIARAILRDAPLLLLDEATSALDAESETLVQTALEELMSHRTTLVIAHRLATVLSCDRILVMDHGKIVEQGTHAELVAKNGLYARLARLQFEGA
;
A
#
# COMPACT_ATOMS: atom_id res chain seq x y z
N TYR A 1 10.86 -3.34 -33.33
CA TYR A 1 9.73 -3.59 -32.43
C TYR A 1 10.12 -4.46 -31.22
N TYR A 2 10.65 -5.68 -31.45
CA TYR A 2 11.02 -6.62 -30.36
C TYR A 2 11.95 -5.98 -29.31
N LEU A 3 13.04 -5.37 -29.72
CA LEU A 3 14.00 -4.75 -28.81
C LEU A 3 13.37 -3.65 -27.94
N VAL A 4 12.54 -2.79 -28.53
CA VAL A 4 11.88 -1.69 -27.80
C VAL A 4 10.90 -2.23 -26.78
N MET A 5 10.11 -3.25 -27.15
CA MET A 5 9.16 -3.91 -26.23
C MET A 5 9.90 -4.60 -25.08
N THR A 6 10.98 -5.31 -25.37
CA THR A 6 11.79 -6.01 -24.33
C THR A 6 12.44 -5.02 -23.37
N ILE A 7 12.93 -3.88 -23.86
CA ILE A 7 13.46 -2.80 -23.02
C ILE A 7 12.34 -2.25 -22.11
N GLY A 8 11.15 -2.01 -22.66
CA GLY A 8 10.00 -1.56 -21.88
C GLY A 8 9.62 -2.53 -20.74
N GLU A 9 9.58 -3.85 -21.04
CA GLU A 9 9.35 -4.88 -20.01
C GLU A 9 10.44 -4.87 -18.92
N ARG A 10 11.71 -4.72 -19.31
CA ARG A 10 12.82 -4.71 -18.36
C ARG A 10 12.78 -3.49 -17.44
N ILE A 11 12.55 -2.29 -18.02
CA ILE A 11 12.42 -1.05 -17.23
C ILE A 11 11.30 -1.19 -16.18
N VAL A 12 10.15 -1.72 -16.57
CA VAL A 12 9.04 -1.90 -15.65
C VAL A 12 9.32 -2.95 -14.58
N ALA A 13 9.97 -4.06 -14.94
CA ALA A 13 10.38 -5.07 -13.95
C ALA A 13 11.35 -4.49 -12.92
N ASP A 14 12.33 -3.72 -13.36
CA ASP A 14 13.30 -3.07 -12.48
C ASP A 14 12.62 -2.00 -11.61
N LEU A 15 11.74 -1.17 -12.19
CA LEU A 15 11.00 -0.14 -11.46
C LEU A 15 10.10 -0.75 -10.37
N ARG A 16 9.37 -1.84 -10.69
CA ARG A 16 8.55 -2.55 -9.71
C ARG A 16 9.38 -3.07 -8.54
N ARG A 17 10.53 -3.67 -8.86
CA ARG A 17 11.45 -4.18 -7.83
C ARG A 17 11.98 -3.07 -6.95
N ASP A 18 12.41 -1.96 -7.54
CA ASP A 18 13.00 -0.84 -6.82
C ASP A 18 11.97 -0.12 -5.94
N VAL A 19 10.76 0.14 -6.46
CA VAL A 19 9.66 0.71 -5.68
C VAL A 19 9.25 -0.22 -4.54
N PHE A 20 9.13 -1.53 -4.78
CA PHE A 20 8.78 -2.49 -3.74
C PHE A 20 9.87 -2.61 -2.67
N ALA A 21 11.13 -2.66 -3.07
CA ALA A 21 12.27 -2.67 -2.13
C ALA A 21 12.30 -1.39 -1.29
N HIS A 22 12.02 -0.23 -1.90
CA HIS A 22 11.93 1.04 -1.20
C HIS A 22 10.76 1.07 -0.20
N LEU A 23 9.56 0.63 -0.61
CA LEU A 23 8.42 0.51 0.29
C LEU A 23 8.74 -0.32 1.54
N LEU A 24 9.45 -1.46 1.37
CA LEU A 24 9.88 -2.29 2.50
C LEU A 24 10.89 -1.60 3.44
N SER A 25 11.55 -0.54 3.00
CA SER A 25 12.48 0.26 3.81
C SER A 25 11.79 1.37 4.61
N LEU A 26 10.55 1.74 4.26
CA LEU A 26 9.80 2.80 4.91
C LEU A 26 9.33 2.38 6.31
N SER A 27 9.19 3.36 7.20
CA SER A 27 8.69 3.13 8.55
C SER A 27 7.17 2.87 8.57
N PRO A 28 6.64 2.17 9.58
CA PRO A 28 5.20 1.97 9.74
C PRO A 28 4.38 3.27 9.74
N ALA A 29 4.95 4.39 10.18
CA ALA A 29 4.32 5.71 10.15
C ALA A 29 3.82 6.12 8.75
N PHE A 30 4.55 5.74 7.70
CA PHE A 30 4.11 5.95 6.32
C PHE A 30 2.85 5.14 6.01
N PHE A 31 2.81 3.86 6.42
CA PHE A 31 1.68 2.97 6.14
C PHE A 31 0.43 3.29 6.96
N ASP A 32 0.56 3.95 8.12
CA ASP A 32 -0.58 4.42 8.92
C ASP A 32 -1.39 5.48 8.19
N SER A 33 -0.75 6.27 7.32
CA SER A 33 -1.39 7.32 6.52
C SER A 33 -1.71 6.88 5.10
N ALA A 34 -0.95 5.94 4.54
CA ALA A 34 -1.11 5.47 3.17
C ALA A 34 -2.17 4.37 3.05
N ARG A 35 -2.98 4.42 1.99
CA ARG A 35 -3.95 3.36 1.70
C ARG A 35 -3.26 2.20 0.97
N SER A 36 -3.28 1.00 1.55
CA SER A 36 -2.64 -0.19 0.96
C SER A 36 -3.08 -0.47 -0.48
N GLY A 37 -4.38 -0.29 -0.79
CA GLY A 37 -4.91 -0.46 -2.15
C GLY A 37 -4.34 0.55 -3.15
N GLU A 38 -4.04 1.78 -2.72
CA GLU A 38 -3.39 2.79 -3.56
C GLU A 38 -1.95 2.38 -3.88
N LEU A 39 -1.18 1.92 -2.90
CA LEU A 39 0.19 1.45 -3.11
C LEU A 39 0.27 0.27 -4.08
N VAL A 40 -0.65 -0.70 -3.96
CA VAL A 40 -0.77 -1.83 -4.90
C VAL A 40 -1.16 -1.35 -6.29
N SER A 41 -2.08 -0.38 -6.41
CA SER A 41 -2.46 0.23 -7.68
C SER A 41 -1.28 0.94 -8.35
N ARG A 42 -0.48 1.68 -7.59
CA ARG A 42 0.74 2.34 -8.10
C ARG A 42 1.76 1.31 -8.62
N LEU A 43 1.96 0.19 -7.92
CA LEU A 43 2.84 -0.90 -8.35
C LEU A 43 2.36 -1.65 -9.61
N THR A 44 1.04 -1.67 -9.88
CA THR A 44 0.46 -2.43 -10.99
C THR A 44 0.03 -1.54 -12.15
N ALA A 45 -0.91 -0.62 -11.93
CA ALA A 45 -1.49 0.21 -12.98
C ALA A 45 -0.50 1.26 -13.49
N ASP A 46 0.15 2.03 -12.58
CA ASP A 46 1.06 3.10 -12.99
C ASP A 46 2.28 2.55 -13.72
N THR A 47 2.86 1.45 -13.26
CA THR A 47 3.99 0.81 -13.96
C THR A 47 3.57 0.27 -15.34
N THR A 48 2.34 -0.24 -15.49
CA THR A 48 1.83 -0.71 -16.79
C THR A 48 1.65 0.47 -17.76
N GLN A 49 1.24 1.63 -17.26
CA GLN A 49 1.09 2.83 -18.08
C GLN A 49 2.44 3.34 -18.59
N ILE A 50 3.48 3.32 -17.76
CA ILE A 50 4.84 3.63 -18.18
C ILE A 50 5.33 2.65 -19.25
N LYS A 51 5.04 1.34 -19.10
CA LYS A 51 5.38 0.32 -20.09
C LYS A 51 4.80 0.67 -21.47
N SER A 52 3.52 1.02 -21.55
CA SER A 52 2.85 1.38 -22.79
C SER A 52 3.55 2.55 -23.50
N ALA A 53 3.89 3.60 -22.72
CA ALA A 53 4.55 4.77 -23.27
C ALA A 53 5.98 4.47 -23.77
N VAL A 54 6.78 3.74 -23.02
CA VAL A 54 8.18 3.44 -23.38
C VAL A 54 8.25 2.43 -24.53
N GLY A 55 7.38 1.41 -24.53
CA GLY A 55 7.39 0.34 -25.52
C GLY A 55 6.77 0.76 -26.86
N ALA A 56 5.45 0.92 -26.89
CA ALA A 56 4.72 1.15 -28.15
C ALA A 56 4.83 2.60 -28.65
N SER A 57 4.67 3.59 -27.73
CA SER A 57 4.48 4.99 -28.14
C SER A 57 5.72 5.59 -28.79
N VAL A 58 6.93 5.23 -28.35
CA VAL A 58 8.18 5.71 -28.96
C VAL A 58 8.29 5.25 -30.42
N SER A 59 7.99 3.98 -30.70
CA SER A 59 8.04 3.45 -32.08
C SER A 59 6.97 4.05 -32.97
N ILE A 60 5.76 4.24 -32.42
CA ILE A 60 4.63 4.88 -33.13
C ILE A 60 4.96 6.35 -33.40
N ALA A 61 5.50 7.07 -32.42
CA ALA A 61 5.90 8.46 -32.56
C ALA A 61 6.92 8.66 -33.69
N LEU A 62 8.01 7.88 -33.66
CA LEU A 62 9.06 8.01 -34.68
C LEU A 62 8.53 7.76 -36.08
N ARG A 63 7.76 6.71 -36.29
CA ARG A 63 7.14 6.39 -37.57
C ARG A 63 6.21 7.51 -38.05
N ASN A 64 5.34 8.02 -37.17
CA ASN A 64 4.37 9.03 -37.51
C ASN A 64 5.02 10.43 -37.70
N LEU A 65 6.10 10.74 -36.98
CA LEU A 65 6.91 11.92 -37.23
C LEU A 65 7.51 11.89 -38.65
N MET A 66 8.13 10.76 -39.01
CA MET A 66 8.66 10.60 -40.39
C MET A 66 7.57 10.71 -41.44
N MET A 67 6.41 10.07 -41.19
CA MET A 67 5.28 10.12 -42.09
C MET A 67 4.72 11.55 -42.21
N PHE A 68 4.54 12.27 -41.12
CA PHE A 68 4.04 13.64 -41.11
C PHE A 68 4.99 14.61 -41.82
N PHE A 69 6.28 14.64 -41.45
CA PHE A 69 7.25 15.55 -42.05
C PHE A 69 7.55 15.19 -43.52
N GLY A 70 7.61 13.89 -43.85
CA GLY A 70 7.79 13.41 -45.20
C GLY A 70 6.60 13.80 -46.08
N ALA A 71 5.37 13.58 -45.63
CA ALA A 71 4.17 13.98 -46.34
C ALA A 71 4.05 15.50 -46.49
N ALA A 72 4.35 16.27 -45.44
CA ALA A 72 4.34 17.73 -45.46
C ALA A 72 5.37 18.30 -46.47
N ALA A 73 6.58 17.75 -46.49
CA ALA A 73 7.60 18.14 -47.47
C ALA A 73 7.17 17.84 -48.90
N MET A 74 6.60 16.65 -49.13
CA MET A 74 6.09 16.26 -50.45
C MET A 74 4.90 17.11 -50.90
N MET A 75 4.02 17.56 -49.97
CA MET A 75 2.96 18.53 -50.27
C MET A 75 3.52 19.85 -50.79
N VAL A 76 4.54 20.41 -50.12
CA VAL A 76 5.17 21.67 -50.51
C VAL A 76 5.85 21.54 -51.87
N ILE A 77 6.55 20.43 -52.14
CA ILE A 77 7.20 20.14 -53.42
C ILE A 77 6.16 19.99 -54.53
N THR A 78 5.01 19.36 -54.25
CA THR A 78 3.95 19.08 -55.23
C THR A 78 3.19 20.35 -55.63
N SER A 79 2.81 21.18 -54.64
CA SER A 79 2.15 22.47 -54.89
C SER A 79 2.35 23.41 -53.67
N PRO A 80 3.31 24.37 -53.75
CA PRO A 80 3.52 25.38 -52.72
C PRO A 80 2.27 26.23 -52.43
N ARG A 81 1.48 26.53 -53.47
CA ARG A 81 0.26 27.34 -53.37
C ARG A 81 -0.82 26.66 -52.55
N LEU A 82 -1.14 25.38 -52.85
CA LEU A 82 -2.12 24.61 -52.11
C LEU A 82 -1.63 24.37 -50.65
N SER A 83 -0.33 24.15 -50.46
CA SER A 83 0.26 24.00 -49.11
C SER A 83 0.11 25.27 -48.26
N GLY A 84 0.26 26.46 -48.89
CA GLY A 84 0.01 27.75 -48.24
C GLY A 84 -1.44 27.88 -47.73
N PHE A 85 -2.43 27.48 -48.57
CA PHE A 85 -3.83 27.47 -48.12
C PHE A 85 -4.09 26.52 -46.97
N VAL A 86 -3.51 25.32 -46.98
CA VAL A 86 -3.60 24.37 -45.86
C VAL A 86 -3.01 24.95 -44.59
N LEU A 87 -1.81 25.59 -44.69
CA LEU A 87 -1.16 26.22 -43.56
C LEU A 87 -1.99 27.36 -42.95
N LEU A 88 -2.65 28.17 -43.78
CA LEU A 88 -3.54 29.24 -43.35
C LEU A 88 -4.82 28.70 -42.68
N ALA A 89 -5.34 27.58 -43.16
CA ALA A 89 -6.55 26.96 -42.63
C ALA A 89 -6.32 26.31 -41.24
N ILE A 90 -5.12 25.83 -40.95
CA ILE A 90 -4.80 25.12 -39.66
C ILE A 90 -5.20 25.95 -38.44
N PRO A 91 -4.74 27.19 -38.21
CA PRO A 91 -5.10 27.93 -37.02
C PRO A 91 -6.61 28.24 -36.94
N LEU A 92 -7.24 28.50 -38.07
CA LEU A 92 -8.67 28.78 -38.15
C LEU A 92 -9.52 27.58 -37.70
N ILE A 93 -9.06 26.37 -37.99
CA ILE A 93 -9.71 25.10 -37.63
C ILE A 93 -9.34 24.68 -36.20
N VAL A 94 -8.06 24.75 -35.86
CA VAL A 94 -7.55 24.19 -34.59
C VAL A 94 -7.98 25.00 -33.37
N LEU A 95 -8.00 26.34 -33.45
CA LEU A 95 -8.34 27.18 -32.29
C LEU A 95 -9.75 26.90 -31.73
N PRO A 96 -10.82 26.87 -32.57
CA PRO A 96 -12.16 26.52 -32.05
C PRO A 96 -12.25 25.08 -31.53
N LEU A 97 -11.58 24.14 -32.24
CA LEU A 97 -11.58 22.73 -31.81
C LEU A 97 -10.89 22.54 -30.43
N VAL A 98 -9.78 23.23 -30.19
CA VAL A 98 -9.10 23.21 -28.90
C VAL A 98 -9.98 23.80 -27.79
N ALA A 99 -10.65 24.91 -28.05
CA ALA A 99 -11.55 25.55 -27.09
C ALA A 99 -12.72 24.61 -26.74
N PHE A 100 -13.38 24.05 -27.74
CA PHE A 100 -14.46 23.09 -27.54
C PHE A 100 -13.97 21.79 -26.87
N GLY A 101 -12.83 21.29 -27.27
CA GLY A 101 -12.21 20.11 -26.69
C GLY A 101 -11.86 20.29 -25.16
N ARG A 102 -11.53 21.51 -24.73
CA ARG A 102 -11.36 21.83 -23.31
C ARG A 102 -12.68 21.71 -22.54
N TRP A 103 -13.77 22.18 -23.13
CA TRP A 103 -15.10 22.06 -22.54
C TRP A 103 -15.53 20.59 -22.44
N VAL A 104 -15.35 19.79 -23.49
CA VAL A 104 -15.65 18.34 -23.49
C VAL A 104 -14.82 17.62 -22.42
N ARG A 105 -13.53 17.95 -22.27
CA ARG A 105 -12.66 17.39 -21.22
C ARG A 105 -13.17 17.68 -19.81
N ARG A 106 -13.70 18.89 -19.58
CA ARG A 106 -14.30 19.25 -18.28
C ARG A 106 -15.53 18.40 -17.98
N LEU A 107 -16.41 18.20 -18.95
CA LEU A 107 -17.59 17.34 -18.81
C LEU A 107 -17.20 15.87 -18.57
N SER A 108 -16.18 15.38 -19.30
CA SER A 108 -15.67 14.03 -19.15
C SER A 108 -15.07 13.79 -17.75
N ARG A 109 -14.38 14.78 -17.19
CA ARG A 109 -13.85 14.71 -15.82
C ARG A 109 -15.00 14.60 -14.81
N ASN A 110 -16.00 15.47 -14.90
CA ASN A 110 -17.17 15.41 -14.02
C ASN A 110 -17.88 14.04 -14.08
N ALA A 111 -18.00 13.45 -15.27
CA ALA A 111 -18.58 12.11 -15.43
C ALA A 111 -17.71 11.01 -14.78
N GLN A 112 -16.37 11.16 -14.80
CA GLN A 112 -15.47 10.24 -14.10
C GLN A 112 -15.56 10.39 -12.58
N ASP A 113 -15.67 11.62 -12.08
CA ASP A 113 -15.76 11.90 -10.65
C ASP A 113 -17.05 11.32 -10.08
N THR A 114 -18.21 11.53 -10.72
CA THR A 114 -19.48 10.95 -10.28
C THR A 114 -19.49 9.41 -10.33
N LEU A 115 -18.85 8.81 -11.33
CA LEU A 115 -18.70 7.34 -11.39
C LEU A 115 -17.79 6.82 -10.26
N ALA A 116 -16.73 7.55 -9.93
CA ALA A 116 -15.84 7.19 -8.83
C ALA A 116 -16.56 7.24 -7.48
N ASP A 117 -17.42 8.26 -7.24
CA ASP A 117 -18.23 8.37 -6.04
C ASP A 117 -19.19 7.19 -5.89
N ALA A 118 -19.93 6.84 -6.96
CA ALA A 118 -20.80 5.67 -6.98
C ALA A 118 -20.05 4.36 -6.72
N SER A 119 -18.85 4.21 -7.32
CA SER A 119 -18.01 3.02 -7.13
C SER A 119 -17.47 2.92 -5.70
N ALA A 120 -17.08 4.05 -5.09
CA ALA A 120 -16.62 4.10 -3.71
C ALA A 120 -17.74 3.67 -2.74
N TYR A 121 -18.96 4.18 -2.95
CA TYR A 121 -20.11 3.80 -2.16
C TYR A 121 -20.45 2.29 -2.30
N ALA A 122 -20.42 1.75 -3.52
CA ALA A 122 -20.60 0.32 -3.75
C ALA A 122 -19.51 -0.52 -3.03
N GLY A 123 -18.26 -0.09 -3.11
CA GLY A 123 -17.14 -0.76 -2.42
C GLY A 123 -17.30 -0.78 -0.91
N GLU A 124 -17.78 0.31 -0.31
CA GLU A 124 -18.07 0.41 1.12
C GLU A 124 -19.18 -0.59 1.52
N LEU A 125 -20.29 -0.60 0.79
CA LEU A 125 -21.42 -1.50 1.08
C LEU A 125 -21.06 -2.98 0.92
N VAL A 126 -20.34 -3.33 -0.16
CA VAL A 126 -19.88 -4.71 -0.38
C VAL A 126 -18.89 -5.14 0.71
N GLY A 127 -18.00 -4.24 1.12
CA GLY A 127 -17.09 -4.49 2.24
C GLY A 127 -17.80 -4.72 3.58
N ALA A 128 -18.96 -4.06 3.77
CA ALA A 128 -19.81 -4.16 4.96
C ALA A 128 -21.08 -5.01 4.73
N ILE A 129 -21.10 -5.92 3.76
CA ILE A 129 -22.32 -6.64 3.33
C ILE A 129 -23.05 -7.35 4.47
N ARG A 130 -22.30 -7.96 5.40
CA ARG A 130 -22.89 -8.62 6.57
C ARG A 130 -23.68 -7.65 7.45
N THR A 131 -23.19 -6.43 7.60
CA THR A 131 -23.88 -5.37 8.37
C THR A 131 -25.13 -4.92 7.65
N VAL A 132 -25.07 -4.70 6.33
CA VAL A 132 -26.24 -4.33 5.52
C VAL A 132 -27.34 -5.38 5.65
N GLN A 133 -27.00 -6.66 5.52
CA GLN A 133 -27.95 -7.77 5.64
C GLN A 133 -28.47 -7.97 7.08
N ALA A 134 -27.58 -7.85 8.09
CA ALA A 134 -27.98 -7.98 9.49
C ALA A 134 -29.04 -6.94 9.92
N TYR A 135 -28.99 -5.75 9.32
CA TYR A 135 -29.97 -4.68 9.58
C TYR A 135 -31.09 -4.61 8.53
N THR A 136 -31.17 -5.59 7.61
CA THR A 136 -32.21 -5.64 6.54
C THR A 136 -32.30 -4.32 5.77
N SER A 137 -31.15 -3.69 5.49
CA SER A 137 -31.05 -2.36 4.90
C SER A 137 -30.74 -2.39 3.40
N GLU A 138 -30.92 -3.55 2.72
CA GLU A 138 -30.62 -3.74 1.30
C GLU A 138 -31.42 -2.76 0.42
N GLY A 139 -32.72 -2.59 0.69
CA GLY A 139 -33.56 -1.68 -0.09
C GLY A 139 -33.15 -0.19 0.04
N LEU A 140 -32.65 0.23 1.21
CA LEU A 140 -32.12 1.58 1.40
C LEU A 140 -30.79 1.75 0.63
N ALA A 141 -29.92 0.76 0.72
CA ALA A 141 -28.64 0.72 0.03
C ALA A 141 -28.82 0.74 -1.49
N GLU A 142 -29.73 -0.09 -2.02
CA GLU A 142 -30.07 -0.14 -3.45
C GLU A 142 -30.63 1.20 -3.96
N LYS A 143 -31.58 1.78 -3.23
CA LYS A 143 -32.16 3.07 -3.61
C LYS A 143 -31.13 4.19 -3.67
N ARG A 144 -30.21 4.24 -2.68
CA ARG A 144 -29.17 5.27 -2.65
C ARG A 144 -28.14 5.05 -3.76
N PHE A 145 -27.66 3.81 -3.92
CA PHE A 145 -26.74 3.46 -5.00
C PHE A 145 -27.36 3.72 -6.38
N GLY A 146 -28.65 3.38 -6.56
CA GLY A 146 -29.38 3.70 -7.80
C GLY A 146 -29.39 5.20 -8.10
N GLY A 147 -29.54 6.06 -7.08
CA GLY A 147 -29.43 7.51 -7.23
C GLY A 147 -28.06 7.99 -7.68
N GLU A 148 -26.98 7.46 -7.08
CA GLU A 148 -25.60 7.78 -7.46
C GLU A 148 -25.27 7.32 -8.90
N VAL A 149 -25.74 6.12 -9.28
CA VAL A 149 -25.56 5.58 -10.65
C VAL A 149 -26.33 6.42 -11.67
N GLU A 150 -27.55 6.88 -11.36
CA GLU A 150 -28.31 7.74 -12.26
C GLU A 150 -27.64 9.10 -12.46
N GLN A 151 -27.07 9.69 -11.41
CA GLN A 151 -26.27 10.92 -11.53
C GLN A 151 -25.02 10.70 -12.41
N ALA A 152 -24.31 9.58 -12.22
CA ALA A 152 -23.18 9.20 -13.07
C ALA A 152 -23.59 9.01 -14.54
N TYR A 153 -24.76 8.37 -14.77
CA TYR A 153 -25.31 8.20 -16.11
C TYR A 153 -25.61 9.55 -16.79
N GLU A 154 -26.30 10.48 -16.12
CA GLU A 154 -26.61 11.79 -16.69
C GLU A 154 -25.34 12.62 -16.99
N ALA A 155 -24.35 12.58 -16.10
CA ALA A 155 -23.05 13.20 -16.33
C ALA A 155 -22.33 12.57 -17.54
N ALA A 156 -22.30 11.25 -17.64
CA ALA A 156 -21.74 10.51 -18.75
C ALA A 156 -22.48 10.80 -20.07
N ARG A 157 -23.82 10.84 -20.04
CA ARG A 157 -24.67 11.19 -21.19
C ARG A 157 -24.34 12.58 -21.71
N THR A 158 -24.25 13.58 -20.83
CA THR A 158 -23.88 14.96 -21.21
C THR A 158 -22.49 15.03 -21.83
N SER A 159 -21.52 14.35 -21.24
CA SER A 159 -20.16 14.24 -21.79
C SER A 159 -20.14 13.56 -23.16
N THR A 160 -20.92 12.47 -23.33
CA THR A 160 -21.02 11.72 -24.57
C THR A 160 -21.68 12.54 -25.67
N GLN A 161 -22.75 13.29 -25.36
CA GLN A 161 -23.38 14.21 -26.32
C GLN A 161 -22.40 15.29 -26.81
N ALA A 162 -21.70 15.94 -25.87
CA ALA A 162 -20.68 16.93 -26.22
C ALA A 162 -19.56 16.34 -27.08
N ARG A 163 -19.12 15.12 -26.80
CA ARG A 163 -18.12 14.38 -27.58
C ARG A 163 -18.64 14.03 -28.99
N ALA A 164 -19.90 13.60 -29.09
CA ALA A 164 -20.53 13.29 -30.36
C ALA A 164 -20.61 14.53 -31.28
N VAL A 165 -20.99 15.69 -30.73
CA VAL A 165 -21.02 16.96 -31.46
C VAL A 165 -19.60 17.35 -31.90
N LEU A 166 -18.59 17.25 -31.02
CA LEU A 166 -17.20 17.53 -31.40
C LEU A 166 -16.74 16.61 -32.53
N THR A 167 -17.04 15.31 -32.44
CA THR A 167 -16.69 14.35 -33.50
C THR A 167 -17.37 14.67 -34.84
N ALA A 168 -18.65 15.02 -34.79
CA ALA A 168 -19.38 15.43 -35.99
C ALA A 168 -18.78 16.70 -36.64
N ILE A 169 -18.40 17.68 -35.85
CA ILE A 169 -17.71 18.89 -36.29
C ILE A 169 -16.35 18.54 -36.92
N ILE A 170 -15.56 17.69 -36.31
CA ILE A 170 -14.26 17.25 -36.84
C ILE A 170 -14.44 16.55 -38.18
N ILE A 171 -15.38 15.59 -38.27
CA ILE A 171 -15.66 14.89 -39.53
C ILE A 171 -16.09 15.88 -40.61
N PHE A 172 -17.01 16.78 -40.29
CA PHE A 172 -17.47 17.81 -41.26
C PHE A 172 -16.31 18.69 -41.77
N ILE A 173 -15.44 19.16 -40.85
CA ILE A 173 -14.29 20.00 -41.21
C ILE A 173 -13.31 19.23 -42.09
N VAL A 174 -13.03 17.96 -41.80
CA VAL A 174 -12.14 17.11 -42.59
C VAL A 174 -12.69 16.98 -44.03
N PHE A 175 -13.95 16.60 -44.18
CA PHE A 175 -14.55 16.48 -45.52
C PHE A 175 -14.67 17.83 -46.25
N ALA A 176 -15.05 18.90 -45.55
CA ALA A 176 -15.09 20.24 -46.13
C ALA A 176 -13.70 20.70 -46.61
N SER A 177 -12.64 20.37 -45.84
CA SER A 177 -11.24 20.65 -46.22
C SER A 177 -10.83 19.90 -47.49
N VAL A 178 -11.20 18.62 -47.61
CA VAL A 178 -10.93 17.81 -48.82
C VAL A 178 -11.65 18.40 -50.02
N VAL A 179 -12.93 18.75 -49.88
CA VAL A 179 -13.71 19.38 -50.96
C VAL A 179 -13.10 20.73 -51.36
N ALA A 180 -12.70 21.55 -50.39
CA ALA A 180 -12.07 22.84 -50.67
C ALA A 180 -10.73 22.69 -51.43
N ILE A 181 -9.88 21.72 -51.03
CA ILE A 181 -8.62 21.41 -51.72
C ILE A 181 -8.88 20.95 -53.14
N LEU A 182 -9.86 20.06 -53.36
CA LEU A 182 -10.24 19.60 -54.69
C LEU A 182 -10.81 20.73 -55.54
N TRP A 183 -11.64 21.62 -54.98
CA TRP A 183 -12.19 22.78 -55.65
C TRP A 183 -11.09 23.73 -56.12
N ILE A 184 -10.22 24.18 -55.26
CA ILE A 184 -9.10 25.08 -55.55
C ILE A 184 -8.12 24.41 -56.50
N GLY A 185 -7.76 23.12 -56.23
CA GLY A 185 -6.83 22.35 -57.04
C GLY A 185 -7.37 22.06 -58.45
N SER A 186 -8.67 21.81 -58.63
CA SER A 186 -9.27 21.63 -59.97
C SER A 186 -9.21 22.90 -60.78
N HIS A 187 -9.37 24.08 -60.18
CA HIS A 187 -9.16 25.34 -60.83
C HIS A 187 -7.70 25.51 -61.32
N ASP A 188 -6.72 25.15 -60.48
CA ASP A 188 -5.29 25.17 -60.80
C ASP A 188 -4.96 24.18 -61.97
N VAL A 189 -5.67 23.06 -62.05
CA VAL A 189 -5.56 22.11 -63.16
C VAL A 189 -6.13 22.70 -64.47
N LEU A 190 -7.30 23.35 -64.38
CA LEU A 190 -7.96 23.97 -65.60
C LEU A 190 -7.10 25.08 -66.21
N ILE A 191 -6.38 25.85 -65.38
CA ILE A 191 -5.48 26.91 -65.88
C ILE A 191 -4.09 26.38 -66.23
N GLY A 192 -3.85 25.06 -66.15
CA GLY A 192 -2.57 24.41 -66.46
C GLY A 192 -1.47 24.61 -65.48
N ALA A 193 -1.73 25.11 -64.22
CA ALA A 193 -0.73 25.35 -63.19
C ALA A 193 -0.20 24.04 -62.56
N ILE A 194 -1.06 23.01 -62.46
CA ILE A 194 -0.69 21.67 -62.00
C ILE A 194 -1.36 20.59 -62.88
N SER A 195 -0.78 19.37 -62.89
CA SER A 195 -1.44 18.25 -63.58
C SER A 195 -2.48 17.56 -62.68
N PRO A 196 -3.49 16.86 -63.24
CA PRO A 196 -4.45 16.09 -62.43
C PRO A 196 -3.78 15.06 -61.50
N GLY A 197 -2.69 14.45 -62.00
CA GLY A 197 -1.91 13.50 -61.17
C GLY A 197 -1.26 14.16 -59.95
N ARG A 198 -0.75 15.40 -60.07
CA ARG A 198 -0.18 16.17 -58.94
C ARG A 198 -1.26 16.55 -57.94
N LEU A 199 -2.47 16.86 -58.37
CA LEU A 199 -3.59 17.11 -57.46
C LEU A 199 -3.93 15.86 -56.65
N GLY A 200 -4.00 14.67 -57.30
CA GLY A 200 -4.21 13.41 -56.62
C GLY A 200 -3.09 13.07 -55.60
N GLN A 201 -1.83 13.31 -56.00
CA GLN A 201 -0.67 13.14 -55.06
C GLN A 201 -0.78 14.08 -53.86
N PHE A 202 -1.17 15.34 -54.07
CA PHE A 202 -1.32 16.32 -53.01
C PHE A 202 -2.36 15.87 -51.96
N VAL A 203 -3.53 15.41 -52.41
CA VAL A 203 -4.61 14.92 -51.57
C VAL A 203 -4.14 13.68 -50.77
N LEU A 204 -3.41 12.76 -51.42
CA LEU A 204 -2.86 11.58 -50.76
C LEU A 204 -1.84 11.96 -49.68
N TYR A 205 -0.92 12.89 -49.95
CA TYR A 205 0.04 13.37 -48.95
C TYR A 205 -0.65 14.13 -47.83
N ALA A 206 -1.68 14.91 -48.10
CA ALA A 206 -2.48 15.58 -47.07
C ALA A 206 -3.17 14.58 -46.16
N ALA A 207 -3.70 13.47 -46.71
CA ALA A 207 -4.28 12.39 -45.90
C ALA A 207 -3.23 11.71 -45.01
N PHE A 208 -2.02 11.43 -45.52
CA PHE A 208 -0.93 10.86 -44.70
C PHE A 208 -0.45 11.82 -43.63
N ALA A 209 -0.32 13.11 -43.92
CA ALA A 209 0.04 14.12 -42.95
C ALA A 209 -1.00 14.22 -41.83
N ALA A 210 -2.29 14.24 -42.17
CA ALA A 210 -3.38 14.30 -41.23
C ALA A 210 -3.43 13.03 -40.32
N ALA A 211 -3.27 11.83 -40.92
CA ALA A 211 -3.21 10.57 -40.18
C ALA A 211 -2.01 10.53 -39.22
N GLY A 212 -0.82 10.95 -39.68
CA GLY A 212 0.38 11.05 -38.87
C GLY A 212 0.21 11.99 -37.66
N LEU A 213 -0.39 13.16 -37.89
CA LEU A 213 -0.65 14.12 -36.81
C LEU A 213 -1.68 13.59 -35.78
N GLY A 214 -2.72 12.89 -36.27
CA GLY A 214 -3.71 12.25 -35.43
C GLY A 214 -3.06 11.24 -34.46
N GLN A 215 -2.23 10.35 -34.99
CA GLN A 215 -1.49 9.36 -34.20
C GLN A 215 -0.49 10.00 -33.22
N LEU A 216 0.18 11.09 -33.61
CA LEU A 216 1.07 11.84 -32.72
C LEU A 216 0.30 12.47 -31.55
N SER A 217 -0.93 12.91 -31.75
CA SER A 217 -1.79 13.44 -30.70
C SER A 217 -2.20 12.35 -29.69
N GLU A 218 -2.42 11.14 -30.16
CA GLU A 218 -2.70 9.96 -29.30
C GLU A 218 -1.47 9.61 -28.46
N VAL A 219 -0.30 9.50 -29.09
CA VAL A 219 0.99 9.28 -28.40
C VAL A 219 1.25 10.34 -27.35
N TRP A 220 0.96 11.61 -27.64
CA TRP A 220 1.08 12.68 -26.63
C TRP A 220 0.20 12.44 -25.42
N GLY A 221 -1.02 11.95 -25.61
CA GLY A 221 -1.92 11.54 -24.53
C GLY A 221 -1.34 10.42 -23.66
N GLU A 222 -0.80 9.37 -24.29
CA GLU A 222 -0.15 8.26 -23.62
C GLU A 222 1.09 8.67 -22.84
N VAL A 223 1.97 9.48 -23.43
CA VAL A 223 3.18 10.00 -22.76
C VAL A 223 2.81 10.90 -21.59
N SER A 224 1.79 11.76 -21.73
CA SER A 224 1.34 12.62 -20.64
C SER A 224 0.77 11.82 -19.46
N ALA A 225 0.03 10.76 -19.76
CA ALA A 225 -0.50 9.86 -18.74
C ALA A 225 0.61 9.07 -18.03
N ALA A 226 1.59 8.56 -18.80
CA ALA A 226 2.75 7.87 -18.24
C ALA A 226 3.64 8.81 -17.41
N SER A 227 3.76 10.09 -17.80
CA SER A 227 4.46 11.10 -16.99
C SER A 227 3.80 11.29 -15.63
N GLY A 228 2.46 11.38 -15.57
CA GLY A 228 1.74 11.44 -14.30
C GLY A 228 1.87 10.18 -13.45
N ALA A 229 1.90 9.00 -14.09
CA ALA A 229 2.17 7.73 -13.39
C ALA A 229 3.59 7.67 -12.84
N ALA A 230 4.58 8.13 -13.62
CA ALA A 230 5.98 8.21 -13.18
C ALA A 230 6.13 9.17 -11.99
N GLU A 231 5.49 10.34 -12.03
CA GLU A 231 5.51 11.32 -10.93
C GLU A 231 5.03 10.68 -9.62
N ARG A 232 3.90 9.96 -9.62
CA ARG A 232 3.37 9.26 -8.44
C ARG A 232 4.30 8.15 -7.91
N LEU A 233 5.03 7.46 -8.78
CA LEU A 233 6.02 6.45 -8.36
C LEU A 233 7.27 7.11 -7.80
N PHE A 234 7.73 8.21 -8.40
CA PHE A 234 8.85 8.99 -7.88
C PHE A 234 8.52 9.66 -6.55
N GLU A 235 7.29 10.10 -6.32
CA GLU A 235 6.86 10.55 -4.99
C GLU A 235 7.16 9.49 -3.92
N ILE A 236 6.81 8.21 -4.16
CA ILE A 236 7.13 7.12 -3.23
C ILE A 236 8.64 6.97 -3.05
N LEU A 237 9.40 6.92 -4.16
CA LEU A 237 10.86 6.73 -4.11
C LEU A 237 11.62 7.87 -3.42
N HIS A 238 11.03 9.07 -3.35
CA HIS A 238 11.63 10.22 -2.67
C HIS A 238 11.26 10.32 -1.18
N VAL A 239 10.29 9.52 -0.71
CA VAL A 239 9.99 9.45 0.73
C VAL A 239 11.23 8.94 1.46
N GLN A 240 11.77 9.73 2.36
CA GLN A 240 12.90 9.29 3.16
C GLN A 240 12.43 8.42 4.32
N PRO A 241 13.03 7.23 4.54
CA PRO A 241 12.72 6.44 5.71
C PRO A 241 13.05 7.22 6.99
N GLU A 242 12.07 7.39 7.87
CA GLU A 242 12.29 8.08 9.16
C GLU A 242 13.23 7.29 10.08
N ILE A 243 13.18 5.96 9.98
CA ILE A 243 13.97 5.03 10.80
C ILE A 243 15.07 4.43 9.91
N THR A 244 16.29 4.89 10.13
CA THR A 244 17.47 4.40 9.42
C THR A 244 18.55 3.95 10.40
N ALA A 245 19.49 3.12 9.91
CA ALA A 245 20.70 2.83 10.66
C ALA A 245 21.57 4.11 10.73
N PRO A 246 22.16 4.40 11.89
CA PRO A 246 23.12 5.50 11.99
C PRO A 246 24.37 5.22 11.15
N ALA A 247 25.13 6.26 10.77
CA ALA A 247 26.33 6.11 9.95
C ALA A 247 27.41 5.20 10.59
N SER A 248 27.42 5.13 11.92
CA SER A 248 28.32 4.25 12.69
C SER A 248 27.48 3.53 13.75
N PRO A 249 26.83 2.40 13.41
CA PRO A 249 25.98 1.67 14.34
C PRO A 249 26.82 1.13 15.51
N ARG A 250 26.30 1.29 16.73
CA ARG A 250 26.86 0.64 17.91
C ARG A 250 26.51 -0.84 17.90
N ALA A 251 27.52 -1.70 18.02
CA ALA A 251 27.29 -3.14 18.16
C ALA A 251 26.57 -3.43 19.48
N LEU A 252 25.61 -4.33 19.44
CA LEU A 252 24.92 -4.84 20.62
C LEU A 252 25.81 -5.87 21.35
N PRO A 253 25.82 -5.90 22.69
CA PRO A 253 26.67 -6.83 23.46
C PRO A 253 26.40 -8.30 23.14
N VAL A 254 27.43 -9.13 23.23
CA VAL A 254 27.35 -10.60 23.13
C VAL A 254 27.94 -11.19 24.42
N PRO A 255 27.23 -12.10 25.10
CA PRO A 255 25.89 -12.64 24.78
C PRO A 255 24.77 -11.61 25.00
N ALA A 256 23.70 -11.77 24.23
CA ALA A 256 22.49 -10.96 24.37
C ALA A 256 21.78 -11.34 25.68
N ARG A 257 21.35 -10.35 26.46
CA ARG A 257 20.70 -10.55 27.78
C ARG A 257 19.22 -10.21 27.76
N GLY A 258 18.79 -9.33 26.83
CA GLY A 258 17.41 -8.87 26.76
C GLY A 258 17.04 -7.85 27.85
N GLU A 259 18.01 -7.12 28.39
CA GLU A 259 17.75 -6.01 29.32
C GLU A 259 17.12 -4.83 28.61
N VAL A 260 15.97 -4.35 29.09
CA VAL A 260 15.24 -3.21 28.49
C VAL A 260 15.27 -2.01 29.45
N GLY A 261 15.58 -0.85 28.94
CA GLY A 261 15.51 0.42 29.68
C GLY A 261 14.66 1.46 28.94
N PHE A 262 13.73 2.08 29.65
CA PHE A 262 13.01 3.29 29.26
C PHE A 262 13.40 4.38 30.28
N ASP A 263 13.87 5.52 29.77
CA ASP A 263 14.28 6.65 30.59
C ASP A 263 13.59 7.94 30.10
N GLN A 264 12.64 8.45 30.90
CA GLN A 264 11.85 9.65 30.63
C GLN A 264 11.26 9.71 29.22
N VAL A 265 10.75 8.59 28.70
CA VAL A 265 10.27 8.45 27.33
C VAL A 265 8.95 9.16 27.15
N SER A 266 8.92 10.14 26.24
CA SER A 266 7.72 10.85 25.81
C SER A 266 7.49 10.65 24.31
N PHE A 267 6.23 10.41 23.93
CA PHE A 267 5.89 10.11 22.55
C PHE A 267 4.48 10.54 22.17
N ALA A 268 4.33 11.02 20.93
CA ALA A 268 3.04 11.20 20.25
C ALA A 268 3.16 10.70 18.80
N TYR A 269 2.11 10.08 18.30
CA TYR A 269 2.08 9.62 16.90
C TYR A 269 2.11 10.78 15.90
N PRO A 270 2.78 10.63 14.74
CA PRO A 270 2.83 11.67 13.71
C PRO A 270 1.45 12.15 13.26
N ALA A 271 0.47 11.24 13.17
CA ALA A 271 -0.91 11.56 12.79
C ALA A 271 -1.66 12.42 13.82
N ARG A 272 -1.21 12.46 15.10
CA ARG A 272 -1.82 13.25 16.18
C ARG A 272 -0.72 13.91 17.04
N PRO A 273 0.02 14.88 16.49
CA PRO A 273 1.23 15.41 17.12
C PRO A 273 0.97 16.19 18.41
N HIS A 274 -0.25 16.60 18.67
CA HIS A 274 -0.61 17.37 19.87
C HIS A 274 -1.06 16.51 21.06
N VAL A 275 -1.16 15.16 20.87
CA VAL A 275 -1.61 14.24 21.92
C VAL A 275 -0.44 13.37 22.36
N ASN A 276 0.12 13.62 23.52
CA ASN A 276 1.11 12.75 24.12
C ASN A 276 0.46 11.41 24.49
N VAL A 277 0.93 10.32 23.89
CA VAL A 277 0.49 8.96 24.18
C VAL A 277 1.33 8.35 25.30
N LEU A 278 2.62 8.72 25.37
CA LEU A 278 3.49 8.46 26.52
C LEU A 278 4.04 9.78 27.04
N ASP A 279 4.10 9.91 28.39
CA ASP A 279 4.56 11.11 29.06
C ASP A 279 5.55 10.76 30.17
N ALA A 280 6.85 10.98 29.89
CA ALA A 280 7.98 10.75 30.78
C ALA A 280 8.02 9.31 31.40
N VAL A 281 7.75 8.29 30.60
CA VAL A 281 7.71 6.89 31.05
C VAL A 281 9.13 6.40 31.36
N SER A 282 9.34 5.88 32.56
CA SER A 282 10.62 5.32 33.00
C SER A 282 10.42 3.97 33.69
N PHE A 283 11.10 2.94 33.21
CA PHE A 283 11.20 1.62 33.82
C PHE A 283 12.37 0.83 33.25
N THR A 284 12.78 -0.21 33.96
CA THR A 284 13.78 -1.17 33.48
C THR A 284 13.21 -2.57 33.58
N VAL A 285 13.61 -3.48 32.70
CA VAL A 285 13.32 -4.91 32.75
C VAL A 285 14.65 -5.64 32.81
N ARG A 286 14.85 -6.44 33.85
CA ARG A 286 16.09 -7.19 34.05
C ARG A 286 16.14 -8.42 33.13
N PRO A 287 17.33 -8.91 32.79
CA PRO A 287 17.47 -10.18 32.08
C PRO A 287 16.68 -11.31 32.74
N GLY A 288 15.84 -12.00 31.96
CA GLY A 288 15.00 -13.10 32.47
C GLY A 288 13.75 -12.68 33.26
N GLU A 289 13.55 -11.39 33.53
CA GLU A 289 12.38 -10.88 34.27
C GLU A 289 11.13 -10.91 33.33
N LYS A 290 10.01 -11.35 33.87
CA LYS A 290 8.70 -11.32 33.23
C LYS A 290 7.88 -10.15 33.77
N VAL A 291 7.60 -9.16 32.92
CA VAL A 291 6.90 -7.93 33.31
C VAL A 291 5.58 -7.81 32.56
N ALA A 292 4.47 -7.72 33.29
CA ALA A 292 3.16 -7.44 32.71
C ALA A 292 2.92 -5.94 32.63
N ILE A 293 2.36 -5.48 31.53
CA ILE A 293 1.87 -4.11 31.32
C ILE A 293 0.35 -4.17 31.28
N VAL A 294 -0.30 -3.53 32.24
CA VAL A 294 -1.76 -3.50 32.39
C VAL A 294 -2.27 -2.05 32.42
N GLY A 295 -3.53 -1.85 32.11
CA GLY A 295 -4.15 -0.53 32.14
C GLY A 295 -5.36 -0.44 31.21
N PRO A 296 -6.17 0.62 31.30
CA PRO A 296 -7.32 0.83 30.45
C PRO A 296 -6.95 0.90 28.96
N SER A 297 -7.96 0.76 28.09
CA SER A 297 -7.76 0.96 26.63
C SER A 297 -7.28 2.39 26.39
N GLY A 298 -6.33 2.56 25.49
CA GLY A 298 -5.74 3.87 25.18
C GLY A 298 -4.67 4.36 26.18
N ALA A 299 -4.31 3.60 27.21
CA ALA A 299 -3.28 3.99 28.18
C ALA A 299 -1.84 4.05 27.61
N GLY A 300 -1.60 3.60 26.37
CA GLY A 300 -0.30 3.64 25.72
C GLY A 300 0.49 2.31 25.75
N LYS A 301 -0.14 1.19 26.17
CA LYS A 301 0.53 -0.11 26.33
C LYS A 301 1.21 -0.60 25.04
N SER A 302 0.48 -0.71 23.94
CA SER A 302 1.04 -1.17 22.64
C SER A 302 2.06 -0.18 22.07
N THR A 303 1.99 1.10 22.45
CA THR A 303 2.98 2.11 22.06
C THR A 303 4.36 1.80 22.63
N ILE A 304 4.46 1.20 23.82
CA ILE A 304 5.74 0.72 24.38
C ILE A 304 6.38 -0.29 23.42
N PHE A 305 5.60 -1.23 22.89
CA PHE A 305 6.11 -2.23 21.93
C PHE A 305 6.51 -1.60 20.60
N HIS A 306 5.70 -0.67 20.09
CA HIS A 306 6.03 0.05 18.86
C HIS A 306 7.36 0.81 18.96
N LEU A 307 7.61 1.45 20.09
CA LEU A 307 8.85 2.17 20.32
C LEU A 307 10.03 1.21 20.58
N LEU A 308 9.79 0.11 21.28
CA LEU A 308 10.82 -0.90 21.52
C LEU A 308 11.23 -1.64 20.25
N LEU A 309 10.30 -1.86 19.32
CA LEU A 309 10.60 -2.36 17.98
C LEU A 309 11.19 -1.30 17.05
N ARG A 310 11.32 -0.06 17.55
CA ARG A 310 11.75 1.10 16.79
C ARG A 310 10.96 1.24 15.48
N PHE A 311 9.63 1.13 15.60
CA PHE A 311 8.72 1.52 14.52
C PHE A 311 8.57 3.04 14.45
N TYR A 312 8.80 3.69 15.58
CA TYR A 312 8.85 5.13 15.78
C TYR A 312 10.00 5.46 16.72
N ASP A 313 10.53 6.66 16.62
CA ASP A 313 11.48 7.22 17.58
C ASP A 313 10.77 8.09 18.62
N PRO A 314 11.14 8.02 19.92
CA PRO A 314 10.56 8.88 20.94
C PRO A 314 10.92 10.35 20.71
N ARG A 315 10.02 11.27 21.13
CA ARG A 315 10.24 12.71 21.12
C ARG A 315 11.22 13.17 22.19
N GLY A 316 11.19 12.54 23.33
CA GLY A 316 12.06 12.80 24.46
C GLY A 316 12.41 11.53 25.20
N GLY A 317 13.49 11.57 25.98
CA GLY A 317 13.99 10.42 26.69
C GLY A 317 14.78 9.44 25.82
N ALA A 318 15.11 8.29 26.38
CA ALA A 318 15.89 7.24 25.71
C ALA A 318 15.33 5.84 25.97
N ILE A 319 15.44 4.99 24.95
CA ILE A 319 15.13 3.56 25.05
C ILE A 319 16.42 2.81 24.80
N SER A 320 16.70 1.77 25.59
CA SER A 320 17.91 0.95 25.44
C SER A 320 17.57 -0.55 25.48
N LEU A 321 18.39 -1.32 24.77
CA LEU A 321 18.44 -2.78 24.84
C LEU A 321 19.87 -3.20 25.18
N ASP A 322 20.04 -3.99 26.24
CA ASP A 322 21.34 -4.39 26.73
C ASP A 322 22.31 -3.20 26.95
N GLY A 323 21.78 -2.05 27.46
CA GLY A 323 22.52 -0.83 27.71
C GLY A 323 22.85 0.01 26.47
N VAL A 324 22.47 -0.43 25.25
CA VAL A 324 22.70 0.32 24.00
C VAL A 324 21.42 1.06 23.61
N PRO A 325 21.48 2.40 23.43
CA PRO A 325 20.33 3.17 22.98
C PRO A 325 19.85 2.70 21.58
N VAL A 326 18.55 2.47 21.44
CA VAL A 326 17.96 1.92 20.18
C VAL A 326 18.26 2.78 18.97
N LYS A 327 18.38 4.11 19.14
CA LYS A 327 18.72 5.04 18.07
C LYS A 327 20.16 4.89 17.55
N SER A 328 21.06 4.33 18.38
CA SER A 328 22.49 4.18 18.03
C SER A 328 22.83 2.81 17.43
N ALA A 329 21.91 1.85 17.42
CA ALA A 329 22.09 0.52 16.85
C ALA A 329 21.46 0.42 15.44
N ASP A 330 21.89 -0.58 14.66
CA ASP A 330 21.20 -0.93 13.43
C ASP A 330 19.81 -1.50 13.77
N PRO A 331 18.70 -0.96 13.19
CA PRO A 331 17.37 -1.49 13.43
C PRO A 331 17.19 -2.98 13.12
N ARG A 332 17.97 -3.53 12.18
CA ARG A 332 17.94 -4.95 11.84
C ARG A 332 18.53 -5.80 12.95
N ASP A 333 19.75 -5.46 13.41
CA ASP A 333 20.43 -6.17 14.50
C ASP A 333 19.64 -6.10 15.78
N PHE A 334 19.05 -4.94 16.04
CA PHE A 334 18.19 -4.72 17.21
C PHE A 334 16.94 -5.62 17.18
N ARG A 335 16.20 -5.63 16.05
CA ARG A 335 15.00 -6.46 15.88
C ARG A 335 15.31 -7.96 15.85
N LEU A 336 16.54 -8.36 15.50
CA LEU A 336 16.97 -9.76 15.60
C LEU A 336 16.96 -10.28 17.03
N ARG A 337 17.07 -9.42 18.03
CA ARG A 337 17.05 -9.76 19.47
C ARG A 337 15.67 -9.74 20.10
N ILE A 338 14.63 -9.51 19.29
CA ILE A 338 13.25 -9.42 19.75
C ILE A 338 12.40 -10.46 19.02
N ALA A 339 11.67 -11.25 19.80
CA ALA A 339 10.57 -12.07 19.29
C ALA A 339 9.25 -11.38 19.64
N LEU A 340 8.31 -11.33 18.70
CA LEU A 340 7.00 -10.71 18.86
C LEU A 340 5.90 -11.73 18.60
N VAL A 341 4.95 -11.84 19.53
CA VAL A 341 3.65 -12.46 19.30
C VAL A 341 2.61 -11.34 19.30
N PRO A 342 2.09 -10.93 18.13
CA PRO A 342 1.16 -9.82 18.03
C PRO A 342 -0.26 -10.23 18.46
N GLN A 343 -1.10 -9.25 18.77
CA GLN A 343 -2.53 -9.43 19.04
C GLN A 343 -3.26 -10.06 17.85
N GLU A 344 -3.07 -9.51 16.64
CA GLU A 344 -3.59 -10.08 15.40
C GLU A 344 -2.49 -10.84 14.68
N SER A 345 -2.64 -12.16 14.60
CA SER A 345 -1.66 -13.04 13.96
C SER A 345 -1.92 -13.14 12.46
N ASN A 346 -1.13 -12.40 11.68
CA ASN A 346 -1.18 -12.46 10.21
C ASN A 346 -0.55 -13.75 9.68
N VAL A 347 -1.25 -14.40 8.74
CA VAL A 347 -0.78 -15.55 7.99
C VAL A 347 -0.69 -15.15 6.51
N PHE A 348 0.47 -15.40 5.92
CA PHE A 348 0.73 -15.07 4.52
C PHE A 348 0.19 -16.17 3.58
N ALA A 349 -0.09 -15.80 2.34
CA ALA A 349 -0.46 -16.74 1.28
C ALA A 349 0.76 -17.58 0.83
N ALA A 350 1.17 -18.49 1.71
CA ALA A 350 2.30 -19.40 1.55
C ALA A 350 2.03 -20.70 2.32
N SER A 351 2.90 -21.71 2.24
CA SER A 351 2.72 -22.94 3.00
C SER A 351 2.78 -22.71 4.51
N ALA A 352 2.26 -23.63 5.32
CA ALA A 352 2.36 -23.57 6.77
C ALA A 352 3.84 -23.53 7.22
N ARG A 353 4.70 -24.30 6.54
CA ARG A 353 6.15 -24.32 6.75
C ARG A 353 6.76 -22.94 6.54
N GLU A 354 6.50 -22.30 5.41
CA GLU A 354 7.01 -20.98 5.08
C GLU A 354 6.49 -19.90 6.04
N ASN A 355 5.24 -20.02 6.46
CA ASN A 355 4.67 -19.13 7.46
C ASN A 355 5.42 -19.20 8.79
N ILE A 356 5.84 -20.36 9.25
CA ILE A 356 6.64 -20.50 10.49
C ILE A 356 8.08 -20.05 10.25
N ARG A 357 8.69 -20.45 9.10
CA ARG A 357 10.06 -20.05 8.71
C ARG A 357 10.25 -18.55 8.61
N PHE A 358 9.19 -17.77 8.43
CA PHE A 358 9.25 -16.32 8.47
C PHE A 358 9.88 -15.75 9.76
N GLY A 359 9.82 -16.48 10.87
CA GLY A 359 10.52 -16.14 12.11
C GLY A 359 12.06 -16.16 11.99
N ARG A 360 12.61 -17.12 11.24
CA ARG A 360 14.03 -17.26 10.92
C ARG A 360 14.19 -17.92 9.55
N PRO A 361 14.45 -17.12 8.49
CA PRO A 361 14.48 -17.60 7.09
C PRO A 361 15.49 -18.72 6.82
N ASP A 362 16.60 -18.74 7.55
CA ASP A 362 17.68 -19.74 7.39
C ASP A 362 17.44 -21.04 8.18
N ALA A 363 16.29 -21.18 8.84
CA ALA A 363 15.95 -22.37 9.62
C ALA A 363 15.72 -23.58 8.73
N THR A 364 16.24 -24.72 9.16
CA THR A 364 16.00 -26.02 8.56
C THR A 364 14.55 -26.49 8.77
N ASP A 365 14.08 -27.43 7.95
CA ASP A 365 12.75 -28.00 8.08
C ASP A 365 12.54 -28.64 9.47
N ALA A 366 13.56 -29.33 9.99
CA ALA A 366 13.52 -29.94 11.32
C ALA A 366 13.36 -28.89 12.44
N GLU A 367 14.01 -27.74 12.33
CA GLU A 367 13.85 -26.65 13.30
C GLU A 367 12.45 -26.03 13.23
N VAL A 368 11.91 -25.88 12.02
CA VAL A 368 10.53 -25.39 11.79
C VAL A 368 9.51 -26.34 12.41
N GLU A 369 9.65 -27.66 12.18
CA GLU A 369 8.76 -28.68 12.75
C GLU A 369 8.88 -28.72 14.27
N ARG A 370 10.09 -28.64 14.81
CA ARG A 370 10.32 -28.56 16.25
C ARG A 370 9.64 -27.32 16.87
N ALA A 371 9.77 -26.16 16.25
CA ALA A 371 9.10 -24.95 16.71
C ALA A 371 7.56 -25.10 16.65
N ALA A 372 7.04 -25.76 15.63
CA ALA A 372 5.60 -26.06 15.54
C ALA A 372 5.14 -27.04 16.63
N GLU A 373 5.95 -28.02 17.01
CA GLU A 373 5.66 -28.95 18.13
C GLU A 373 5.58 -28.21 19.44
N LEU A 374 6.58 -27.38 19.77
CA LEU A 374 6.63 -26.58 20.98
C LEU A 374 5.47 -25.55 21.07
N ALA A 375 5.00 -25.06 19.90
CA ALA A 375 3.82 -24.19 19.81
C ALA A 375 2.49 -24.93 19.80
N HIS A 376 2.45 -26.23 19.95
CA HIS A 376 1.27 -27.09 19.76
C HIS A 376 0.58 -26.87 18.41
N ALA A 377 1.32 -26.47 17.39
CA ALA A 377 0.82 -26.23 16.03
C ALA A 377 0.95 -27.47 15.13
N ALA A 378 1.95 -28.32 15.36
CA ALA A 378 2.26 -29.45 14.50
C ALA A 378 1.09 -30.43 14.33
N GLU A 379 0.29 -30.65 15.38
CA GLU A 379 -0.84 -31.58 15.33
C GLU A 379 -1.90 -31.15 14.32
N PHE A 380 -2.39 -29.90 14.37
CA PHE A 380 -3.38 -29.44 13.42
C PHE A 380 -2.79 -29.26 12.02
N ILE A 381 -1.52 -28.84 11.91
CA ILE A 381 -0.85 -28.71 10.61
C ILE A 381 -0.76 -30.06 9.89
N ARG A 382 -0.39 -31.15 10.60
CA ARG A 382 -0.33 -32.51 10.03
C ARG A 382 -1.71 -33.04 9.58
N ARG A 383 -2.81 -32.47 10.09
CA ARG A 383 -4.20 -32.81 9.66
C ARG A 383 -4.64 -32.04 8.41
N LEU A 384 -3.89 -31.03 7.99
CA LEU A 384 -4.18 -30.30 6.74
C LEU A 384 -3.90 -31.20 5.52
N PRO A 385 -4.52 -30.96 4.36
CA PRO A 385 -4.42 -31.84 3.20
C PRO A 385 -3.00 -32.22 2.76
N GLU A 386 -2.07 -31.27 2.84
CA GLU A 386 -0.66 -31.45 2.46
C GLU A 386 0.28 -31.24 3.67
N GLY A 387 -0.24 -31.34 4.91
CA GLY A 387 0.52 -31.13 6.12
C GLY A 387 1.20 -29.77 6.14
N PHE A 388 2.51 -29.75 6.39
CA PHE A 388 3.31 -28.51 6.45
C PHE A 388 3.41 -27.77 5.09
N GLU A 389 3.19 -28.45 3.98
CA GLU A 389 3.21 -27.84 2.64
C GLU A 389 1.85 -27.26 2.21
N THR A 390 0.81 -27.45 3.02
CA THR A 390 -0.51 -26.90 2.72
C THR A 390 -0.44 -25.39 2.57
N PRO A 391 -0.86 -24.82 1.42
CA PRO A 391 -0.98 -23.41 1.23
C PRO A 391 -2.03 -22.81 2.18
N LEU A 392 -1.66 -21.84 2.97
CA LEU A 392 -2.59 -21.08 3.80
C LEU A 392 -3.13 -19.89 3.00
N GLY A 393 -4.43 -19.62 3.13
CA GLY A 393 -5.06 -18.51 2.44
C GLY A 393 -4.58 -17.15 2.95
N GLU A 394 -4.87 -16.11 2.17
CA GLU A 394 -4.62 -14.73 2.58
C GLU A 394 -5.28 -14.47 3.95
N ARG A 395 -4.51 -13.92 4.89
CA ARG A 395 -4.92 -13.72 6.29
C ARG A 395 -5.29 -14.99 7.06
N GLY A 396 -4.93 -16.18 6.55
CA GLY A 396 -5.24 -17.45 7.18
C GLY A 396 -6.74 -17.74 7.29
N VAL A 397 -7.52 -17.40 6.27
CA VAL A 397 -8.99 -17.53 6.26
C VAL A 397 -9.45 -18.97 6.54
N THR A 398 -8.64 -19.96 6.20
CA THR A 398 -8.91 -21.39 6.46
C THR A 398 -8.57 -21.84 7.87
N LEU A 399 -7.95 -20.99 8.71
CA LEU A 399 -7.52 -21.31 10.06
C LEU A 399 -8.40 -20.64 11.11
N SER A 400 -8.59 -21.31 12.26
CA SER A 400 -9.21 -20.70 13.44
C SER A 400 -8.29 -19.62 14.06
N GLY A 401 -8.84 -18.76 14.93
CA GLY A 401 -8.05 -17.77 15.67
C GLY A 401 -6.91 -18.41 16.45
N GLY A 402 -7.17 -19.51 17.18
CA GLY A 402 -6.17 -20.24 17.95
C GLY A 402 -5.11 -20.93 17.10
N GLN A 403 -5.46 -21.40 15.90
CA GLN A 403 -4.50 -21.97 14.95
C GLN A 403 -3.54 -20.90 14.40
N ARG A 404 -4.07 -19.71 14.04
CA ARG A 404 -3.23 -18.58 13.61
C ARG A 404 -2.29 -18.14 14.73
N GLN A 405 -2.81 -18.08 15.96
CA GLN A 405 -2.00 -17.68 17.13
C GLN A 405 -0.85 -18.66 17.38
N ARG A 406 -1.12 -19.99 17.30
CA ARG A 406 -0.07 -21.01 17.45
C ARG A 406 1.01 -20.94 16.37
N ILE A 407 0.65 -20.54 15.15
CA ILE A 407 1.64 -20.25 14.09
C ILE A 407 2.51 -19.04 14.48
N ALA A 408 1.91 -17.97 15.02
CA ALA A 408 2.67 -16.81 15.49
C ALA A 408 3.60 -17.14 16.66
N ILE A 409 3.16 -18.00 17.59
CA ILE A 409 3.99 -18.52 18.67
C ILE A 409 5.14 -19.37 18.11
N ALA A 410 4.87 -20.24 17.13
CA ALA A 410 5.92 -21.03 16.46
C ALA A 410 6.97 -20.13 15.79
N ARG A 411 6.56 -19.02 15.15
CA ARG A 411 7.49 -18.00 14.63
C ARG A 411 8.38 -17.40 15.72
N ALA A 412 7.80 -17.07 16.88
CA ALA A 412 8.53 -16.50 18.00
C ALA A 412 9.49 -17.52 18.64
N ILE A 413 9.09 -18.79 18.75
CA ILE A 413 9.96 -19.90 19.20
C ILE A 413 11.13 -20.08 18.25
N LEU A 414 10.86 -20.16 16.94
CA LEU A 414 11.87 -20.33 15.88
C LEU A 414 12.85 -19.15 15.83
N ARG A 415 12.39 -17.94 16.14
CA ARG A 415 13.22 -16.74 16.23
C ARG A 415 14.28 -16.87 17.32
N ASP A 416 13.96 -17.48 18.43
CA ASP A 416 14.82 -17.74 19.59
C ASP A 416 15.56 -16.48 20.10
N ALA A 417 14.82 -15.39 20.28
CA ALA A 417 15.35 -14.12 20.72
C ALA A 417 15.35 -14.00 22.26
N PRO A 418 16.33 -13.27 22.86
CA PRO A 418 16.43 -13.09 24.31
C PRO A 418 15.31 -12.23 24.90
N LEU A 419 14.71 -11.33 24.11
CA LEU A 419 13.59 -10.50 24.52
C LEU A 419 12.33 -10.95 23.79
N LEU A 420 11.27 -11.20 24.55
CA LEU A 420 9.96 -11.61 24.08
C LEU A 420 8.93 -10.50 24.35
N LEU A 421 8.18 -10.12 23.33
CA LEU A 421 7.05 -9.21 23.41
C LEU A 421 5.77 -9.98 23.11
N LEU A 422 4.81 -9.96 24.04
CA LEU A 422 3.51 -10.61 23.90
C LEU A 422 2.41 -9.56 23.96
N ASP A 423 1.67 -9.37 22.86
CA ASP A 423 0.55 -8.44 22.80
C ASP A 423 -0.77 -9.23 22.80
N GLU A 424 -1.47 -9.28 23.93
CA GLU A 424 -2.81 -9.85 24.10
C GLU A 424 -3.05 -11.21 23.40
N ALA A 425 -2.13 -12.13 23.54
CA ALA A 425 -2.04 -13.36 22.75
C ALA A 425 -3.20 -14.37 22.90
N THR A 426 -4.24 -14.09 23.71
CA THR A 426 -5.31 -15.06 24.06
C THR A 426 -6.73 -14.52 23.92
N SER A 427 -6.94 -13.32 23.38
CA SER A 427 -8.29 -12.77 23.18
C SER A 427 -9.05 -13.52 22.09
N ALA A 428 -10.34 -13.83 22.35
CA ALA A 428 -11.27 -14.45 21.40
C ALA A 428 -10.96 -15.91 20.95
N LEU A 429 -10.44 -16.76 21.85
CA LEU A 429 -10.21 -18.19 21.61
C LEU A 429 -11.29 -19.06 22.30
N ASP A 430 -11.55 -20.22 21.71
CA ASP A 430 -12.30 -21.29 22.38
C ASP A 430 -11.47 -21.91 23.51
N ALA A 431 -12.11 -22.52 24.52
CA ALA A 431 -11.46 -23.00 25.73
C ALA A 431 -10.33 -24.02 25.50
N GLU A 432 -10.47 -24.91 24.49
CA GLU A 432 -9.44 -25.89 24.14
C GLU A 432 -8.23 -25.20 23.51
N SER A 433 -8.46 -24.34 22.52
CA SER A 433 -7.40 -23.54 21.87
C SER A 433 -6.71 -22.62 22.88
N GLU A 434 -7.43 -22.07 23.85
CA GLU A 434 -6.89 -21.22 24.88
C GLU A 434 -5.88 -21.98 25.76
N THR A 435 -6.22 -23.17 26.22
CA THR A 435 -5.31 -24.00 27.04
C THR A 435 -4.03 -24.32 26.29
N LEU A 436 -4.12 -24.72 25.02
CA LEU A 436 -2.95 -25.01 24.18
C LEU A 436 -2.08 -23.78 23.93
N VAL A 437 -2.70 -22.63 23.67
CA VAL A 437 -1.98 -21.36 23.50
C VAL A 437 -1.30 -20.94 24.78
N GLN A 438 -1.99 -21.05 25.93
CA GLN A 438 -1.41 -20.72 27.25
C GLN A 438 -0.19 -21.57 27.56
N THR A 439 -0.27 -22.89 27.36
CA THR A 439 0.87 -23.79 27.55
C THR A 439 2.06 -23.45 26.66
N ALA A 440 1.79 -23.17 25.38
CA ALA A 440 2.83 -22.75 24.44
C ALA A 440 3.47 -21.40 24.81
N LEU A 441 2.69 -20.46 25.37
CA LEU A 441 3.21 -19.19 25.86
C LEU A 441 4.07 -19.35 27.11
N GLU A 442 3.68 -20.21 28.07
CA GLU A 442 4.46 -20.49 29.27
C GLU A 442 5.83 -21.11 28.92
N GLU A 443 5.86 -22.03 27.96
CA GLU A 443 7.10 -22.60 27.43
C GLU A 443 7.95 -21.55 26.73
N LEU A 444 7.34 -20.72 25.89
CA LEU A 444 8.02 -19.63 25.19
C LEU A 444 8.60 -18.59 26.15
N MET A 445 7.91 -18.26 27.25
CA MET A 445 8.34 -17.32 28.29
C MET A 445 9.44 -17.88 29.21
N SER A 446 9.68 -19.19 29.16
CA SER A 446 10.71 -19.80 30.01
C SER A 446 12.10 -19.31 29.61
N HIS A 447 12.89 -18.91 30.62
CA HIS A 447 14.29 -18.44 30.42
C HIS A 447 14.50 -17.21 29.54
N ARG A 448 13.45 -16.43 29.21
CA ARG A 448 13.54 -15.22 28.40
C ARG A 448 13.06 -13.98 29.14
N THR A 449 13.69 -12.86 28.87
CA THR A 449 13.13 -11.56 29.27
C THR A 449 11.81 -11.34 28.55
N THR A 450 10.73 -11.08 29.27
CA THR A 450 9.41 -10.99 28.68
C THR A 450 8.68 -9.71 29.10
N LEU A 451 8.19 -8.97 28.11
CA LEU A 451 7.17 -7.95 28.33
C LEU A 451 5.85 -8.46 27.76
N VAL A 452 4.79 -8.44 28.56
CA VAL A 452 3.47 -8.89 28.12
C VAL A 452 2.43 -7.80 28.36
N ILE A 453 1.68 -7.43 27.32
CA ILE A 453 0.45 -6.66 27.46
C ILE A 453 -0.64 -7.65 27.83
N ALA A 454 -1.06 -7.63 29.09
CA ALA A 454 -1.93 -8.65 29.64
C ALA A 454 -3.37 -8.13 29.81
N HIS A 455 -4.32 -8.91 29.30
CA HIS A 455 -5.75 -8.72 29.50
C HIS A 455 -6.39 -9.88 30.29
N ARG A 456 -5.61 -10.89 30.70
CA ARG A 456 -6.07 -12.03 31.47
C ARG A 456 -5.27 -12.19 32.75
N LEU A 457 -5.98 -12.53 33.84
CA LEU A 457 -5.38 -12.69 35.18
C LEU A 457 -4.31 -13.77 35.18
N ALA A 458 -4.53 -14.91 34.54
CA ALA A 458 -3.57 -16.02 34.48
C ALA A 458 -2.20 -15.56 33.94
N THR A 459 -2.19 -14.77 32.89
CA THR A 459 -0.95 -14.20 32.33
C THR A 459 -0.29 -13.20 33.28
N VAL A 460 -1.08 -12.38 33.98
CA VAL A 460 -0.55 -11.41 34.94
C VAL A 460 0.08 -12.12 36.14
N LEU A 461 -0.55 -13.20 36.61
CA LEU A 461 -0.07 -13.98 37.78
C LEU A 461 1.23 -14.73 37.48
N SER A 462 1.53 -15.04 36.23
CA SER A 462 2.78 -15.69 35.84
C SER A 462 3.95 -14.71 35.69
N CYS A 463 3.74 -13.40 35.90
CA CYS A 463 4.76 -12.36 35.79
C CYS A 463 5.35 -11.99 37.16
N ASP A 464 6.66 -11.68 37.18
CA ASP A 464 7.39 -11.28 38.36
C ASP A 464 6.99 -9.89 38.86
N ARG A 465 6.62 -9.00 37.91
CA ARG A 465 6.26 -7.61 38.21
C ARG A 465 5.19 -7.08 37.20
N ILE A 466 4.40 -6.17 37.70
CA ILE A 466 3.32 -5.52 36.93
C ILE A 466 3.59 -4.03 36.87
N LEU A 467 3.48 -3.44 35.68
CA LEU A 467 3.46 -2.01 35.43
C LEU A 467 2.02 -1.61 35.09
N VAL A 468 1.46 -0.69 35.87
CA VAL A 468 0.10 -0.20 35.65
C VAL A 468 0.19 1.15 34.95
N MET A 469 -0.37 1.20 33.74
CA MET A 469 -0.40 2.41 32.92
C MET A 469 -1.75 3.10 32.97
N ASP A 470 -1.73 4.43 33.07
CA ASP A 470 -2.89 5.28 32.90
C ASP A 470 -2.48 6.60 32.23
N HIS A 471 -3.25 7.02 31.23
CA HIS A 471 -3.00 8.28 30.50
C HIS A 471 -1.53 8.50 30.10
N GLY A 472 -0.88 7.46 29.60
CA GLY A 472 0.50 7.50 29.11
C GLY A 472 1.58 7.52 30.19
N LYS A 473 1.25 7.26 31.47
CA LYS A 473 2.18 7.21 32.59
C LYS A 473 2.11 5.87 33.30
N ILE A 474 3.21 5.48 33.95
CA ILE A 474 3.21 4.38 34.92
C ILE A 474 2.77 4.96 36.27
N VAL A 475 1.59 4.54 36.73
CA VAL A 475 0.96 5.06 37.96
C VAL A 475 1.21 4.13 39.16
N GLU A 476 1.34 2.82 38.91
CA GLU A 476 1.63 1.82 39.94
C GLU A 476 2.60 0.79 39.37
N GLN A 477 3.42 0.21 40.27
CA GLN A 477 4.25 -0.94 39.96
C GLN A 477 4.42 -1.82 41.19
N GLY A 478 4.54 -3.14 41.00
CA GLY A 478 4.71 -4.12 42.05
C GLY A 478 4.27 -5.52 41.64
N THR A 479 4.23 -6.44 42.56
CA THR A 479 3.66 -7.78 42.39
C THR A 479 2.13 -7.73 42.45
N HIS A 480 1.46 -8.79 42.02
CA HIS A 480 -0.01 -8.91 42.12
C HIS A 480 -0.51 -8.66 43.55
N ALA A 481 0.09 -9.32 44.53
CA ALA A 481 -0.32 -9.21 45.94
C ALA A 481 -0.16 -7.78 46.48
N GLU A 482 0.96 -7.12 46.17
CA GLU A 482 1.22 -5.74 46.58
C GLU A 482 0.22 -4.76 45.97
N LEU A 483 -0.09 -4.91 44.69
CA LEU A 483 -0.98 -4.00 43.98
C LEU A 483 -2.45 -4.19 44.36
N VAL A 484 -2.88 -5.44 44.65
CA VAL A 484 -4.22 -5.70 45.18
C VAL A 484 -4.36 -5.09 46.59
N ALA A 485 -3.34 -5.22 47.46
CA ALA A 485 -3.35 -4.64 48.80
C ALA A 485 -3.40 -3.10 48.82
N LYS A 486 -2.82 -2.43 47.79
CA LYS A 486 -2.86 -0.97 47.62
C LYS A 486 -4.26 -0.42 47.31
N ASN A 487 -5.18 -1.28 46.85
CA ASN A 487 -6.56 -0.90 46.46
C ASN A 487 -6.63 0.23 45.43
N GLY A 488 -5.61 0.36 44.58
CA GLY A 488 -5.46 1.37 43.57
C GLY A 488 -6.14 1.03 42.23
N LEU A 489 -5.61 1.57 41.14
CA LEU A 489 -6.12 1.34 39.76
C LEU A 489 -6.06 -0.17 39.42
N TYR A 490 -4.91 -0.82 39.74
CA TYR A 490 -4.76 -2.26 39.46
C TYR A 490 -5.82 -3.11 40.16
N ALA A 491 -6.09 -2.87 41.42
CA ALA A 491 -7.10 -3.62 42.17
C ALA A 491 -8.52 -3.43 41.59
N ARG A 492 -8.81 -2.27 41.05
CA ARG A 492 -10.08 -2.02 40.33
C ARG A 492 -10.14 -2.79 39.01
N LEU A 493 -9.06 -2.76 38.22
CA LEU A 493 -8.98 -3.49 36.94
C LEU A 493 -9.05 -5.01 37.19
N ALA A 494 -8.35 -5.51 38.24
CA ALA A 494 -8.38 -6.91 38.61
C ALA A 494 -9.81 -7.38 38.93
N ARG A 495 -10.56 -6.62 39.73
CA ARG A 495 -11.97 -6.94 40.06
C ARG A 495 -12.88 -6.92 38.84
N LEU A 496 -12.72 -5.94 37.95
CA LEU A 496 -13.61 -5.77 36.77
C LEU A 496 -13.34 -6.76 35.65
N GLN A 497 -12.06 -7.06 35.40
CA GLN A 497 -11.66 -7.85 34.24
C GLN A 497 -11.40 -9.33 34.61
N PHE A 498 -11.13 -9.65 35.85
CA PHE A 498 -10.63 -10.95 36.25
C PHE A 498 -11.56 -11.71 37.22
N GLU A 499 -12.46 -11.03 38.00
CA GLU A 499 -13.41 -11.68 38.91
C GLU A 499 -14.84 -11.79 38.27
N GLY A 500 -15.06 -11.25 37.09
CA GLY A 500 -16.33 -11.26 36.35
C GLY A 500 -16.41 -12.30 35.22
N ALA A 501 -15.50 -13.29 35.18
CA ALA A 501 -15.49 -14.37 34.18
C ALA A 501 -15.70 -15.74 34.83
#